data_800052808383b1c75343eb21d752aa26
#
_entry.id   800052808383b1c75343eb21d752aa26
#
_cell.length_a   1.000
_cell.length_b   1.000
_cell.length_c   1.000
_cell.angle_alpha   90.00
_cell.angle_beta   90.00
_cell.angle_gamma   90.00
#
_symmetry.space_group_name_H-M   'P 1'
#
loop_
_entity.id
_entity.type
_entity.pdbx_description
1 polymer ?
#
loop_
_entity_poly.entity_id
_entity_poly.type
_entity_poly.pdbx_seq_one_letter_code
_entity_poly.pdbx_strand_id
1 'polypeptide(L)'
;MEQLVIHGGAGVLEGKAGEAQKMHESLCLIWEETFDALRKGSAEEAVRHGIRMLEDEPVYNAGTGSKLQADGQVRMSAALMDGTKNRFSGVINVQN
;
A
#
# COMPACT_ATOMS: atom_id res chain seq x y z
N MET A 1 12.70 -13.82 13.85
CA MET A 1 11.80 -14.26 12.75
C MET A 1 11.04 -13.06 12.19
N GLU A 2 11.23 -12.79 10.92
CA GLU A 2 10.50 -11.71 10.26
C GLU A 2 9.10 -12.17 9.87
N GLN A 3 8.14 -11.27 9.97
CA GLN A 3 6.77 -11.50 9.52
C GLN A 3 6.29 -10.29 8.74
N LEU A 4 5.56 -10.52 7.67
CA LEU A 4 5.04 -9.47 6.82
C LEU A 4 3.59 -9.75 6.45
N VAL A 5 2.74 -8.75 6.63
CA VAL A 5 1.36 -8.78 6.15
C VAL A 5 1.16 -7.54 5.29
N ILE A 6 0.53 -7.71 4.13
CA ILE A 6 0.11 -6.59 3.30
C ILE A 6 -1.39 -6.67 3.06
N HIS A 7 -2.00 -5.51 2.82
CA HIS A 7 -3.44 -5.39 2.65
C HIS A 7 -3.71 -4.45 1.48
N GLY A 8 -4.50 -4.92 0.52
CA GLY A 8 -4.78 -4.19 -0.71
C GLY A 8 -6.04 -3.35 -0.71
N GLY A 9 -6.72 -3.27 0.44
CA GLY A 9 -7.94 -2.49 0.59
C GLY A 9 -9.14 -3.35 0.90
N ALA A 10 -10.20 -2.72 1.41
CA ALA A 10 -11.44 -3.37 1.81
C ALA A 10 -12.64 -3.00 0.92
N GLY A 11 -12.37 -2.30 -0.18
CA GLY A 11 -13.43 -1.89 -1.10
C GLY A 11 -13.96 -3.05 -1.93
N VAL A 12 -15.10 -2.81 -2.57
CA VAL A 12 -15.75 -3.80 -3.41
C VAL A 12 -15.12 -3.78 -4.79
N LEU A 13 -14.79 -4.95 -5.34
CA LEU A 13 -14.38 -5.09 -6.74
C LEU A 13 -15.56 -4.80 -7.66
N GLU A 14 -15.27 -4.16 -8.79
CA GLU A 14 -16.32 -3.76 -9.73
C GLU A 14 -16.80 -4.91 -10.62
N GLY A 15 -16.32 -6.12 -10.38
CA GLY A 15 -16.79 -7.31 -11.08
C GLY A 15 -16.27 -7.48 -12.49
N LYS A 16 -15.22 -6.76 -12.87
CA LYS A 16 -14.60 -6.93 -14.18
C LYS A 16 -13.91 -8.29 -14.25
N ALA A 17 -13.96 -8.92 -15.41
CA ALA A 17 -13.35 -10.23 -15.60
C ALA A 17 -11.85 -10.17 -15.31
N GLY A 18 -11.39 -11.08 -14.47
CA GLY A 18 -9.97 -11.19 -14.12
C GLY A 18 -9.43 -10.16 -13.13
N GLU A 19 -10.28 -9.27 -12.63
CA GLU A 19 -9.83 -8.23 -11.70
C GLU A 19 -9.29 -8.82 -10.39
N ALA A 20 -10.01 -9.76 -9.80
CA ALA A 20 -9.59 -10.42 -8.57
C ALA A 20 -8.28 -11.18 -8.77
N GLN A 21 -8.12 -11.83 -9.92
CA GLN A 21 -6.90 -12.56 -10.25
C GLN A 21 -5.70 -11.63 -10.38
N LYS A 22 -5.88 -10.51 -11.09
CA LYS A 22 -4.82 -9.52 -11.24
C LYS A 22 -4.39 -8.92 -9.89
N MET A 23 -5.37 -8.64 -9.04
CA MET A 23 -5.08 -8.10 -7.72
C MET A 23 -4.30 -9.10 -6.87
N HIS A 24 -4.70 -10.37 -6.91
CA HIS A 24 -3.99 -11.42 -6.18
C HIS A 24 -2.55 -11.58 -6.67
N GLU A 25 -2.35 -11.62 -7.97
CA GLU A 25 -1.00 -11.74 -8.55
C GLU A 25 -0.13 -10.55 -8.17
N SER A 26 -0.69 -9.36 -8.23
CA SER A 26 0.00 -8.13 -7.83
C SER A 26 0.40 -8.17 -6.35
N LEU A 27 -0.53 -8.57 -5.47
CA LEU A 27 -0.23 -8.67 -4.04
C LEU A 27 0.88 -9.68 -3.76
N CYS A 28 0.88 -10.82 -4.43
CA CYS A 28 1.92 -11.83 -4.26
C CYS A 28 3.28 -11.27 -4.65
N LEU A 29 3.37 -10.59 -5.79
CA LEU A 29 4.61 -9.99 -6.24
C LEU A 29 5.11 -8.91 -5.28
N ILE A 30 4.22 -8.03 -4.84
CA ILE A 30 4.56 -6.96 -3.90
C ILE A 30 5.03 -7.56 -2.58
N TRP A 31 4.35 -8.61 -2.11
CA TRP A 31 4.74 -9.29 -0.88
C TRP A 31 6.15 -9.85 -0.97
N GLU A 32 6.46 -10.55 -2.08
CA GLU A 32 7.77 -11.16 -2.27
C GLU A 32 8.89 -10.11 -2.28
N GLU A 33 8.71 -9.03 -3.01
CA GLU A 33 9.71 -7.96 -3.06
C GLU A 33 9.84 -7.23 -1.73
N THR A 34 8.73 -7.02 -1.05
CA THR A 34 8.74 -6.36 0.25
C THR A 34 9.40 -7.24 1.31
N PHE A 35 9.12 -8.54 1.29
CA PHE A 35 9.75 -9.48 2.22
C PHE A 35 11.26 -9.57 1.99
N ASP A 36 11.68 -9.53 0.74
CA ASP A 36 13.10 -9.49 0.41
C ASP A 36 13.77 -8.23 0.99
N ALA A 37 13.11 -7.08 0.88
CA ALA A 37 13.58 -5.84 1.48
C ALA A 37 13.67 -5.94 3.00
N LEU A 38 12.69 -6.61 3.62
CA LEU A 38 12.69 -6.82 5.07
C LEU A 38 13.89 -7.66 5.52
N ARG A 39 14.20 -8.69 4.77
CA ARG A 39 15.32 -9.58 5.11
C ARG A 39 16.68 -8.92 4.95
N LYS A 40 16.78 -7.94 4.03
CA LYS A 40 18.03 -7.24 3.73
C LYS A 40 18.22 -5.95 4.51
N GLY A 41 17.15 -5.41 5.09
CA GLY A 41 17.17 -4.13 5.76
C GLY A 41 16.35 -4.14 7.03
N SER A 42 15.62 -3.06 7.29
CA SER A 42 14.81 -2.89 8.47
C SER A 42 13.31 -3.01 8.16
N ALA A 43 12.51 -3.19 9.20
CA ALA A 43 11.05 -3.20 9.04
C ALA A 43 10.54 -1.88 8.47
N GLU A 44 11.12 -0.75 8.90
CA GLU A 44 10.73 0.57 8.39
C GLU A 44 10.99 0.68 6.89
N GLU A 45 12.15 0.26 6.43
CA GLU A 45 12.49 0.29 5.01
C GLU A 45 11.56 -0.61 4.20
N ALA A 46 11.24 -1.80 4.72
CA ALA A 46 10.34 -2.73 4.05
C ALA A 46 8.94 -2.15 3.92
N VAL A 47 8.40 -1.55 4.99
CA VAL A 47 7.07 -0.95 4.98
C VAL A 47 7.00 0.18 3.95
N ARG A 48 8.00 1.03 3.90
CA ARG A 48 8.05 2.11 2.91
C ARG A 48 8.09 1.56 1.49
N HIS A 49 8.88 0.52 1.26
CA HIS A 49 8.99 -0.10 -0.05
C HIS A 49 7.66 -0.70 -0.49
N GLY A 50 7.01 -1.46 0.39
CA GLY A 50 5.73 -2.10 0.08
C GLY A 50 4.63 -1.09 -0.21
N ILE A 51 4.54 -0.03 0.58
CA ILE A 51 3.55 1.02 0.37
C ILE A 51 3.79 1.73 -0.95
N ARG A 52 5.05 2.01 -1.30
CA ARG A 52 5.38 2.62 -2.59
C ARG A 52 4.90 1.76 -3.75
N MET A 53 5.12 0.46 -3.68
CA MET A 53 4.68 -0.45 -4.72
C MET A 53 3.15 -0.49 -4.83
N LEU A 54 2.45 -0.49 -3.69
CA LEU A 54 0.98 -0.44 -3.69
C LEU A 54 0.45 0.87 -4.28
N GLU A 55 1.11 1.98 -3.98
CA GLU A 55 0.70 3.28 -4.51
C GLU A 55 0.95 3.41 -6.02
N ASP A 56 1.99 2.77 -6.53
CA ASP A 56 2.33 2.81 -7.95
C ASP A 56 1.46 1.88 -8.79
N GLU A 57 0.70 1.00 -8.16
CA GLU A 57 -0.15 0.03 -8.87
C GLU A 57 -1.57 0.57 -8.99
N PRO A 58 -2.06 0.85 -10.22
CA PRO A 58 -3.39 1.47 -10.41
C PRO A 58 -4.56 0.65 -9.91
N VAL A 59 -4.39 -0.65 -9.71
CA VAL A 59 -5.48 -1.53 -9.26
C VAL A 59 -5.92 -1.25 -7.83
N TYR A 60 -5.06 -0.59 -7.03
CA TYR A 60 -5.38 -0.26 -5.64
C TYR A 60 -5.85 1.18 -5.50
N ASN A 61 -6.64 1.46 -4.47
CA ASN A 61 -7.10 2.80 -4.14
C ASN A 61 -6.04 3.53 -3.31
N ALA A 62 -4.88 3.76 -3.91
CA ALA A 62 -3.76 4.44 -3.28
C ALA A 62 -2.88 5.04 -4.36
N GLY A 63 -2.27 6.18 -4.10
CA GLY A 63 -1.37 6.81 -5.06
C GLY A 63 -1.98 6.94 -6.45
N THR A 64 -1.35 6.29 -7.43
CA THR A 64 -1.77 6.30 -8.83
C THR A 64 -3.21 5.82 -9.02
N GLY A 65 -3.64 4.81 -8.24
CA GLY A 65 -4.99 4.26 -8.33
C GLY A 65 -6.01 4.92 -7.41
N SER A 66 -5.68 6.03 -6.77
CA SER A 66 -6.56 6.69 -5.80
C SER A 66 -7.87 7.14 -6.44
N LYS A 67 -8.95 6.96 -5.69
CA LYS A 67 -10.28 7.37 -6.12
C LYS A 67 -10.50 8.85 -5.81
N LEU A 68 -11.32 9.49 -6.65
CA LEU A 68 -11.70 10.89 -6.44
C LEU A 68 -12.56 11.04 -5.19
N GLN A 69 -12.37 12.15 -4.47
CA GLN A 69 -13.26 12.52 -3.39
C GLN A 69 -14.52 13.20 -3.95
N ALA A 70 -15.47 13.50 -3.06
CA ALA A 70 -16.74 14.07 -3.46
C ALA A 70 -16.60 15.39 -4.24
N ASP A 71 -15.52 16.14 -4.01
CA ASP A 71 -15.25 17.40 -4.70
C ASP A 71 -14.51 17.23 -6.03
N GLY A 72 -14.30 15.98 -6.48
CA GLY A 72 -13.60 15.68 -7.72
C GLY A 72 -12.08 15.74 -7.64
N GLN A 73 -11.54 15.89 -6.44
CA GLN A 73 -10.08 15.97 -6.25
C GLN A 73 -9.54 14.66 -5.71
N VAL A 74 -8.29 14.37 -6.03
CA VAL A 74 -7.55 13.27 -5.41
C VAL A 74 -6.78 13.84 -4.23
N ARG A 75 -7.07 13.31 -3.04
CA ARG A 75 -6.32 13.63 -1.84
C ARG A 75 -5.96 12.34 -1.15
N MET A 76 -4.79 12.30 -0.58
CA MET A 76 -4.24 11.08 0.00
C MET A 76 -3.83 11.32 1.45
N SER A 77 -3.82 10.25 2.21
CA SER A 77 -3.36 10.26 3.58
C SER A 77 -2.37 9.11 3.76
N ALA A 78 -1.42 9.30 4.64
CA ALA A 78 -0.43 8.26 4.93
C ALA A 78 -0.03 8.33 6.39
N ALA A 79 0.34 7.18 6.94
CA ALA A 79 0.80 7.10 8.32
C ALA A 79 1.89 6.04 8.43
N LEU A 80 2.78 6.23 9.39
CA LEU A 80 3.85 5.28 9.69
C LEU A 80 3.98 5.16 11.20
N MET A 81 4.08 3.91 11.66
CA MET A 81 4.30 3.60 13.07
C MET A 81 5.57 2.77 13.22
N ASP A 82 6.46 3.19 14.09
CA ASP A 82 7.64 2.41 14.49
C ASP A 82 7.41 1.93 15.92
N GLY A 83 7.10 0.65 16.07
CA GLY A 83 6.80 0.06 17.37
C GLY A 83 7.99 -0.04 18.30
N THR A 84 9.20 -0.18 17.76
CA THR A 84 10.41 -0.24 18.55
C THR A 84 10.69 1.09 19.26
N LYS A 85 10.50 2.18 18.51
CA LYS A 85 10.73 3.53 19.03
C LYS A 85 9.46 4.15 19.60
N ASN A 86 8.32 3.48 19.46
CA ASN A 86 7.02 3.97 19.87
C ASN A 86 6.70 5.35 19.26
N ARG A 87 6.97 5.50 17.96
CA ARG A 87 6.76 6.74 17.23
C ARG A 87 5.71 6.55 16.16
N PHE A 88 4.90 7.56 15.98
CA PHE A 88 3.86 7.61 14.95
C PHE A 88 3.94 8.93 14.22
N SER A 89 3.77 8.90 12.92
CA SER A 89 3.66 10.11 12.10
C SER A 89 2.60 9.89 11.02
N GLY A 90 2.00 10.98 10.58
CA GLY A 90 0.99 10.89 9.54
C GLY A 90 0.74 12.22 8.87
N VAL A 91 0.18 12.15 7.66
CA VAL A 91 -0.29 13.30 6.89
C VAL A 91 -1.68 12.99 6.35
N ILE A 92 -2.50 14.01 6.22
CA ILE A 92 -3.87 13.85 5.71
C ILE A 92 -4.15 14.87 4.63
N ASN A 93 -5.06 14.51 3.73
CA ASN A 93 -5.55 15.39 2.66
C ASN A 93 -4.44 15.99 1.79
N VAL A 94 -3.41 15.20 1.51
CA VAL A 94 -2.30 15.65 0.68
C VAL A 94 -2.73 15.61 -0.78
N GLN A 95 -2.58 16.71 -1.47
CA GLN A 95 -2.70 16.79 -2.93
C GLN A 95 -1.31 16.66 -3.51
N ASN A 96 -1.20 15.83 -4.50
CA ASN A 96 0.10 15.58 -5.07
C ASN A 96 0.22 16.19 -6.44
#